data_4a15b1c56fcbc13a41de141d218231c5
#
_entry.id   4a15b1c56fcbc13a41de141d218231c5
#
_cell.length_a   1.000
_cell.length_b   1.000
_cell.length_c   1.000
_cell.angle_alpha   90.00
_cell.angle_beta   90.00
_cell.angle_gamma   90.00
#
_symmetry.space_group_name_H-M   'P 1'
#
loop_
_entity.id
_entity.type
_entity.pdbx_description
1 polymer ?
#
loop_
_entity_poly.entity_id
_entity_poly.type
_entity_poly.pdbx_seq_one_letter_code
_entity_poly.pdbx_strand_id
1 'polypeptide(L)'
;MKNSKLQMLNFMALCCTLGLFVKKLVNPLANVITEALHIPGGISTGFSIMFLVIATEIVRMKRCGTLMGAVQGFLALALGRIGSMGVLAPLGYIVPGMAIDVSYWIAKHLKLSRTERMIFANALAAFMASVTANVIVFRLSGPVLWLYLCVSATSGSIYGVIGSVIVARIAPAFGRNYESDGEESYEKV
;
A
#
# COMPACT_ATOMS: atom_id res chain seq x y z
N MET A 1 -1.74 -1.78 -28.97
CA MET A 1 -1.90 -0.71 -27.98
C MET A 1 -3.18 -0.82 -27.11
N LYS A 2 -4.35 -1.22 -27.62
CA LYS A 2 -5.60 -1.35 -26.82
C LYS A 2 -5.52 -2.46 -25.77
N ASN A 3 -4.87 -3.57 -26.06
CA ASN A 3 -4.75 -4.71 -25.15
C ASN A 3 -3.85 -4.43 -23.92
N SER A 4 -2.81 -3.59 -24.05
CA SER A 4 -1.93 -3.31 -22.92
C SER A 4 -2.59 -2.43 -21.85
N LYS A 5 -3.46 -1.49 -22.24
CA LYS A 5 -4.23 -0.68 -21.29
C LYS A 5 -5.25 -1.53 -20.50
N LEU A 6 -5.90 -2.46 -21.19
CA LEU A 6 -6.86 -3.38 -20.55
C LEU A 6 -6.15 -4.33 -19.58
N GLN A 7 -4.98 -4.84 -19.93
CA GLN A 7 -4.16 -5.67 -19.05
C GLN A 7 -3.75 -4.92 -17.78
N MET A 8 -3.33 -3.66 -17.89
CA MET A 8 -2.99 -2.81 -16.74
C MET A 8 -4.20 -2.57 -15.84
N LEU A 9 -5.37 -2.29 -16.43
CA LEU A 9 -6.61 -2.07 -15.67
C LEU A 9 -7.04 -3.34 -14.92
N ASN A 10 -6.97 -4.50 -15.59
CA ASN A 10 -7.28 -5.79 -14.97
C ASN A 10 -6.29 -6.12 -13.84
N PHE A 11 -5.01 -5.81 -14.03
CA PHE A 11 -4.00 -5.99 -12.99
C PHE A 11 -4.25 -5.08 -11.77
N MET A 12 -4.62 -3.82 -11.99
CA MET A 12 -5.03 -2.92 -10.91
C MET A 12 -6.23 -3.47 -10.13
N ALA A 13 -7.26 -3.93 -10.83
CA ALA A 13 -8.45 -4.52 -10.22
C ALA A 13 -8.10 -5.77 -9.41
N LEU A 14 -7.23 -6.63 -9.94
CA LEU A 14 -6.74 -7.83 -9.24
C LEU A 14 -5.99 -7.44 -7.95
N CYS A 15 -5.07 -6.48 -8.02
CA CYS A 15 -4.33 -6.02 -6.84
C CYS A 15 -5.24 -5.35 -5.80
N CYS A 16 -6.25 -4.58 -6.24
CA CYS A 16 -7.26 -4.01 -5.35
C CYS A 16 -8.03 -5.08 -4.58
N THR A 17 -8.53 -6.09 -5.29
CA THR A 17 -9.29 -7.18 -4.68
C THR A 17 -8.42 -8.04 -3.78
N LEU A 18 -7.20 -8.37 -4.19
CA LEU A 18 -6.24 -9.10 -3.36
C LEU A 18 -5.94 -8.33 -2.06
N GLY A 19 -5.67 -7.04 -2.12
CA GLY A 19 -5.42 -6.22 -0.93
C GLY A 19 -6.58 -6.25 0.08
N LEU A 20 -7.83 -6.21 -0.40
CA LEU A 20 -9.02 -6.33 0.44
C LEU A 20 -9.21 -7.74 1.00
N PHE A 21 -8.98 -8.77 0.18
CA PHE A 21 -9.16 -10.16 0.58
C PHE A 21 -8.12 -10.60 1.60
N VAL A 22 -6.86 -10.23 1.37
CA VAL A 22 -5.74 -10.50 2.26
C VAL A 22 -5.97 -9.86 3.62
N LYS A 23 -6.45 -8.61 3.66
CA LYS A 23 -6.79 -7.95 4.91
C LYS A 23 -7.81 -8.74 5.73
N LYS A 24 -8.76 -9.44 5.09
CA LYS A 24 -9.74 -10.30 5.76
C LYS A 24 -9.13 -11.59 6.32
N LEU A 25 -8.24 -12.21 5.57
CA LEU A 25 -7.63 -13.48 5.96
C LEU A 25 -6.49 -13.29 6.98
N VAL A 26 -5.69 -12.23 6.79
CA VAL A 26 -4.48 -12.01 7.59
C VAL A 26 -4.78 -11.27 8.89
N ASN A 27 -5.82 -10.41 8.94
CA ASN A 27 -6.15 -9.71 10.18
C ASN A 27 -6.40 -10.64 11.38
N PRO A 28 -7.19 -11.72 11.28
CA PRO A 28 -7.40 -12.62 12.41
C PRO A 28 -6.10 -13.27 12.88
N LEU A 29 -5.27 -13.74 11.94
CA LEU A 29 -3.96 -14.35 12.24
C LEU A 29 -2.99 -13.33 12.84
N ALA A 30 -2.94 -12.12 12.26
CA ALA A 30 -2.11 -11.04 12.78
C ALA A 30 -2.53 -10.63 14.18
N ASN A 31 -3.83 -10.60 14.48
CA ASN A 31 -4.33 -10.28 15.82
C ASN A 31 -3.90 -11.32 16.85
N VAL A 32 -4.00 -12.61 16.52
CA VAL A 32 -3.51 -13.69 17.42
C VAL A 32 -2.02 -13.52 17.71
N ILE A 33 -1.21 -13.22 16.70
CA ILE A 33 0.22 -13.01 16.86
C ILE A 33 0.51 -11.74 17.68
N THR A 34 -0.19 -10.65 17.41
CA THR A 34 0.00 -9.38 18.13
C THR A 34 -0.45 -9.49 19.58
N GLU A 35 -1.53 -10.20 19.86
CA GLU A 35 -1.99 -10.50 21.23
C GLU A 35 -0.98 -11.37 21.98
N ALA A 36 -0.48 -12.44 21.34
CA ALA A 36 0.50 -13.34 21.95
C ALA A 36 1.85 -12.65 22.26
N LEU A 37 2.27 -11.73 21.38
CA LEU A 37 3.52 -10.99 21.54
C LEU A 37 3.37 -9.65 22.29
N HIS A 38 2.15 -9.28 22.70
CA HIS A 38 1.84 -7.97 23.30
C HIS A 38 2.32 -6.79 22.43
N ILE A 39 2.34 -6.97 21.10
CA ILE A 39 2.73 -5.95 20.14
C ILE A 39 1.46 -5.28 19.60
N PRO A 40 1.43 -3.95 19.47
CA PRO A 40 0.27 -3.27 18.89
C PRO A 40 0.01 -3.71 17.46
N GLY A 41 -1.26 -3.83 17.08
CA GLY A 41 -1.70 -4.19 15.73
C GLY A 41 -1.19 -3.21 14.66
N GLY A 42 -1.27 -3.62 13.40
CA GLY A 42 -0.82 -2.81 12.26
C GLY A 42 0.02 -3.60 11.25
N ILE A 43 0.50 -4.79 11.64
CA ILE A 43 1.33 -5.66 10.79
C ILE A 43 0.60 -6.03 9.48
N SER A 44 -0.68 -6.39 9.56
CA SER A 44 -1.49 -6.75 8.39
C SER A 44 -1.75 -5.59 7.43
N THR A 45 -1.69 -4.36 7.92
CA THR A 45 -1.93 -3.16 7.11
C THR A 45 -0.84 -2.99 6.06
N GLY A 46 0.44 -3.11 6.44
CA GLY A 46 1.56 -3.06 5.51
C GLY A 46 1.47 -4.12 4.42
N PHE A 47 1.03 -5.34 4.78
CA PHE A 47 0.85 -6.42 3.81
C PHE A 47 -0.24 -6.12 2.78
N SER A 48 -1.39 -5.59 3.19
CA SER A 48 -2.45 -5.24 2.25
C SER A 48 -2.07 -4.07 1.33
N ILE A 49 -1.33 -3.08 1.85
CA ILE A 49 -0.85 -1.93 1.08
C ILE A 49 0.19 -2.34 0.05
N MET A 50 0.99 -3.37 0.31
CA MET A 50 1.98 -3.90 -0.63
C MET A 50 1.39 -4.15 -2.02
N PHE A 51 0.15 -4.67 -2.12
CA PHE A 51 -0.50 -4.90 -3.41
C PHE A 51 -0.79 -3.61 -4.18
N LEU A 52 -1.11 -2.52 -3.47
CA LEU A 52 -1.32 -1.21 -4.09
C LEU A 52 0.00 -0.64 -4.61
N VAL A 53 1.07 -0.80 -3.83
CA VAL A 53 2.42 -0.36 -4.22
C VAL A 53 2.92 -1.16 -5.44
N ILE A 54 2.73 -2.49 -5.45
CA ILE A 54 3.04 -3.35 -6.60
C ILE A 54 2.31 -2.86 -7.86
N ALA A 55 1.01 -2.61 -7.75
CA ALA A 55 0.23 -2.13 -8.87
C ALA A 55 0.69 -0.75 -9.35
N THR A 56 0.97 0.17 -8.43
CA THR A 56 1.45 1.52 -8.77
C THR A 56 2.79 1.46 -9.49
N GLU A 57 3.71 0.58 -9.06
CA GLU A 57 5.02 0.40 -9.70
C GLU A 57 4.90 -0.19 -11.12
N ILE A 58 4.02 -1.17 -11.32
CA ILE A 58 3.84 -1.81 -12.63
C ILE A 58 3.06 -0.90 -13.58
N VAL A 59 1.99 -0.27 -13.11
CA VAL A 59 1.10 0.52 -13.97
C VAL A 59 1.67 1.90 -14.28
N ARG A 60 2.37 2.52 -13.34
CA ARG A 60 2.97 3.87 -13.45
C ARG A 60 1.99 4.95 -13.92
N MET A 61 0.72 4.85 -13.54
CA MET A 61 -0.30 5.85 -13.83
C MET A 61 -0.25 6.97 -12.79
N LYS A 62 -0.45 8.21 -13.22
CA LYS A 62 -0.58 9.34 -12.29
C LYS A 62 -1.75 9.08 -11.33
N ARG A 63 -1.53 9.27 -10.04
CA ARG A 63 -2.53 9.09 -8.97
C ARG A 63 -3.09 7.65 -8.89
N CYS A 64 -2.29 6.66 -9.27
CA CYS A 64 -2.69 5.26 -9.26
C CYS A 64 -3.04 4.80 -7.84
N GLY A 65 -2.22 5.15 -6.84
CA GLY A 65 -2.44 4.81 -5.44
C GLY A 65 -3.74 5.40 -4.89
N THR A 66 -3.99 6.68 -5.15
CA THR A 66 -5.24 7.36 -4.73
C THR A 66 -6.46 6.72 -5.37
N LEU A 67 -6.42 6.44 -6.67
CA LEU A 67 -7.53 5.81 -7.40
C LEU A 67 -7.85 4.42 -6.81
N MET A 68 -6.82 3.59 -6.61
CA MET A 68 -6.98 2.26 -6.03
C MET A 68 -7.49 2.33 -4.59
N GLY A 69 -6.99 3.26 -3.78
CA GLY A 69 -7.48 3.51 -2.43
C GLY A 69 -8.95 3.92 -2.40
N ALA A 70 -9.37 4.80 -3.32
CA ALA A 70 -10.77 5.19 -3.45
C ALA A 70 -11.67 4.02 -3.84
N VAL A 71 -11.26 3.20 -4.82
CA VAL A 71 -11.99 1.98 -5.23
C VAL A 71 -12.09 1.00 -4.06
N GLN A 72 -11.00 0.76 -3.32
CA GLN A 72 -11.04 -0.10 -2.14
C GLN A 72 -11.95 0.43 -1.05
N GLY A 73 -11.91 1.73 -0.78
CA GLY A 73 -12.78 2.38 0.21
C GLY A 73 -14.25 2.24 -0.16
N PHE A 74 -14.58 2.44 -1.43
CA PHE A 74 -15.95 2.26 -1.93
C PHE A 74 -16.41 0.79 -1.86
N LEU A 75 -15.55 -0.14 -2.27
CA LEU A 75 -15.83 -1.58 -2.15
C LEU A 75 -16.01 -2.02 -0.69
N ALA A 76 -15.22 -1.46 0.23
CA ALA A 76 -15.35 -1.77 1.65
C ALA A 76 -16.71 -1.32 2.20
N LEU A 77 -17.20 -0.15 1.79
CA LEU A 77 -18.55 0.32 2.12
C LEU A 77 -19.62 -0.57 1.51
N ALA A 78 -19.54 -0.85 0.21
CA ALA A 78 -20.53 -1.65 -0.52
C ALA A 78 -20.64 -3.08 0.04
N LEU A 79 -19.53 -3.64 0.53
CA LEU A 79 -19.47 -4.96 1.15
C LEU A 79 -19.81 -4.96 2.65
N GLY A 80 -20.24 -3.82 3.20
CA GLY A 80 -20.55 -3.68 4.64
C GLY A 80 -19.33 -3.84 5.55
N ARG A 81 -18.09 -3.69 5.01
CA ARG A 81 -16.85 -3.83 5.76
C ARG A 81 -16.42 -2.54 6.42
N ILE A 82 -17.31 -2.00 7.21
CA ILE A 82 -17.15 -0.68 7.83
C ILE A 82 -16.21 -0.78 9.05
N GLY A 83 -16.12 -1.96 9.69
CA GLY A 83 -15.30 -2.19 10.88
C GLY A 83 -15.57 -1.16 11.97
N SER A 84 -14.58 -0.89 12.82
CA SER A 84 -14.65 0.14 13.86
C SER A 84 -14.67 1.58 13.33
N MET A 85 -14.35 1.79 12.04
CA MET A 85 -14.31 3.11 11.41
C MET A 85 -15.69 3.65 10.99
N GLY A 86 -16.73 2.79 10.94
CA GLY A 86 -18.05 3.22 10.51
C GLY A 86 -18.02 3.88 9.13
N VAL A 87 -18.74 4.99 8.99
CA VAL A 87 -18.82 5.79 7.74
C VAL A 87 -17.46 6.37 7.31
N LEU A 88 -16.49 6.46 8.21
CA LEU A 88 -15.14 6.95 7.93
C LEU A 88 -14.22 5.87 7.33
N ALA A 89 -14.69 4.63 7.17
CA ALA A 89 -13.91 3.53 6.59
C ALA A 89 -13.21 3.88 5.26
N PRO A 90 -13.81 4.63 4.30
CA PRO A 90 -13.11 5.00 3.07
C PRO A 90 -11.85 5.82 3.30
N LEU A 91 -11.79 6.67 4.33
CA LEU A 91 -10.58 7.43 4.64
C LEU A 91 -9.40 6.53 4.97
N GLY A 92 -9.66 5.39 5.64
CA GLY A 92 -8.64 4.39 5.94
C GLY A 92 -8.02 3.71 4.71
N TYR A 93 -8.61 3.88 3.53
CA TYR A 93 -8.10 3.38 2.25
C TYR A 93 -7.58 4.51 1.36
N ILE A 94 -8.26 5.64 1.31
CA ILE A 94 -7.90 6.79 0.46
C ILE A 94 -6.61 7.43 0.95
N VAL A 95 -6.47 7.66 2.27
CA VAL A 95 -5.27 8.33 2.83
C VAL A 95 -3.98 7.54 2.55
N PRO A 96 -3.89 6.23 2.80
CA PRO A 96 -2.71 5.47 2.39
C PRO A 96 -2.49 5.46 0.87
N GLY A 97 -3.56 5.46 0.07
CA GLY A 97 -3.47 5.59 -1.39
C GLY A 97 -2.83 6.91 -1.82
N MET A 98 -3.23 8.02 -1.20
CA MET A 98 -2.60 9.33 -1.41
C MET A 98 -1.14 9.33 -0.94
N ALA A 99 -0.83 8.70 0.17
CA ALA A 99 0.52 8.59 0.68
C ALA A 99 1.45 7.83 -0.29
N ILE A 100 0.94 6.80 -0.99
CA ILE A 100 1.68 6.13 -2.05
C ILE A 100 2.02 7.13 -3.16
N ASP A 101 1.06 7.87 -3.69
CA ASP A 101 1.31 8.80 -4.78
C ASP A 101 2.28 9.92 -4.39
N VAL A 102 2.16 10.45 -3.17
CA VAL A 102 3.09 11.44 -2.61
C VAL A 102 4.49 10.86 -2.47
N SER A 103 4.63 9.62 -1.98
CA SER A 103 5.93 8.97 -1.83
C SER A 103 6.62 8.74 -3.18
N TYR A 104 5.87 8.37 -4.21
CA TYR A 104 6.41 8.26 -5.58
C TYR A 104 6.85 9.60 -6.15
N TRP A 105 6.12 10.67 -5.85
CA TRP A 105 6.52 12.03 -6.24
C TRP A 105 7.82 12.45 -5.53
N ILE A 106 7.94 12.21 -4.22
CA ILE A 106 9.16 12.48 -3.44
C ILE A 106 10.32 11.63 -3.95
N ALA A 107 10.10 10.34 -4.15
CA ALA A 107 11.11 9.40 -4.62
C ALA A 107 11.69 9.78 -6.00
N LYS A 108 10.87 10.36 -6.88
CA LYS A 108 11.31 10.91 -8.16
C LYS A 108 12.29 12.07 -7.97
N HIS A 109 12.04 12.97 -7.01
CA HIS A 109 12.93 14.09 -6.72
C HIS A 109 14.25 13.65 -6.05
N LEU A 110 14.17 12.62 -5.21
CA LEU A 110 15.33 12.05 -4.52
C LEU A 110 16.12 11.04 -5.37
N LYS A 111 15.66 10.75 -6.61
CA LYS A 111 16.26 9.76 -7.51
C LYS A 111 16.46 8.39 -6.85
N LEU A 112 15.50 7.97 -6.04
CA LEU A 112 15.56 6.69 -5.34
C LEU A 112 15.49 5.53 -6.32
N SER A 113 16.26 4.48 -6.04
CA SER A 113 16.18 3.21 -6.76
C SER A 113 14.76 2.60 -6.63
N ARG A 114 14.42 1.67 -7.52
CA ARG A 114 13.11 1.00 -7.49
C ARG A 114 12.79 0.39 -6.14
N THR A 115 13.74 -0.34 -5.57
CA THR A 115 13.55 -1.02 -4.28
C THR A 115 13.33 -0.01 -3.15
N GLU A 116 14.17 1.02 -3.08
CA GLU A 116 14.05 2.09 -2.08
C GLU A 116 12.71 2.82 -2.20
N ARG A 117 12.28 3.12 -3.44
CA ARG A 117 11.00 3.77 -3.72
C ARG A 117 9.83 2.94 -3.22
N MET A 118 9.84 1.62 -3.46
CA MET A 118 8.77 0.73 -3.02
C MET A 118 8.76 0.56 -1.48
N ILE A 119 9.94 0.46 -0.86
CA ILE A 119 10.07 0.41 0.60
C ILE A 119 9.51 1.70 1.21
N PHE A 120 9.95 2.84 0.70
CA PHE A 120 9.52 4.14 1.19
C PHE A 120 8.00 4.34 1.01
N ALA A 121 7.47 3.97 -0.16
CA ALA A 121 6.03 4.09 -0.44
C ALA A 121 5.19 3.22 0.49
N ASN A 122 5.60 1.98 0.70
CA ASN A 122 4.85 1.06 1.55
C ASN A 122 4.95 1.45 3.04
N ALA A 123 6.12 1.90 3.49
CA ALA A 123 6.32 2.38 4.85
C ALA A 123 5.49 3.64 5.15
N LEU A 124 5.55 4.64 4.25
CA LEU A 124 4.80 5.88 4.42
C LEU A 124 3.28 5.64 4.36
N ALA A 125 2.82 4.79 3.45
CA ALA A 125 1.40 4.46 3.35
C ALA A 125 0.90 3.68 4.58
N ALA A 126 1.68 2.74 5.11
CA ALA A 126 1.36 2.01 6.33
C ALA A 126 1.34 2.94 7.55
N PHE A 127 2.31 3.85 7.65
CA PHE A 127 2.34 4.89 8.67
C PHE A 127 1.08 5.76 8.62
N MET A 128 0.71 6.28 7.45
CA MET A 128 -0.46 7.13 7.27
C MET A 128 -1.78 6.38 7.51
N ALA A 129 -1.86 5.10 7.16
CA ALA A 129 -2.99 4.25 7.51
C ALA A 129 -3.13 4.11 9.03
N SER A 130 -2.01 3.92 9.73
CA SER A 130 -1.97 3.83 11.19
C SER A 130 -2.36 5.16 11.85
N VAL A 131 -1.87 6.29 11.33
CA VAL A 131 -2.30 7.63 11.79
C VAL A 131 -3.81 7.78 11.63
N THR A 132 -4.35 7.47 10.45
CA THR A 132 -5.80 7.60 10.19
C THR A 132 -6.61 6.76 11.17
N ALA A 133 -6.23 5.51 11.38
CA ALA A 133 -6.95 4.63 12.30
C ALA A 133 -6.83 5.08 13.76
N ASN A 134 -5.63 5.32 14.24
CA ASN A 134 -5.37 5.53 15.66
C ASN A 134 -5.71 6.95 16.13
N VAL A 135 -5.45 7.97 15.30
CA VAL A 135 -5.74 9.36 15.68
C VAL A 135 -7.20 9.73 15.42
N ILE A 136 -7.71 9.41 14.21
CA ILE A 136 -9.06 9.86 13.81
C ILE A 136 -10.14 8.99 14.44
N VAL A 137 -9.95 7.66 14.48
CA VAL A 137 -10.98 6.72 14.93
C VAL A 137 -10.85 6.42 16.41
N PHE A 138 -9.67 5.98 16.85
CA PHE A 138 -9.46 5.56 18.23
C PHE A 138 -9.07 6.71 19.16
N ARG A 139 -8.76 7.89 18.62
CA ARG A 139 -8.33 9.09 19.38
C ARG A 139 -7.21 8.80 20.37
N LEU A 140 -6.31 7.89 19.99
CA LEU A 140 -5.16 7.55 20.80
C LEU A 140 -4.17 8.71 20.82
N SER A 141 -3.54 8.89 21.99
CA SER A 141 -2.51 9.91 22.20
C SER A 141 -1.39 9.35 23.08
N GLY A 142 -0.27 10.06 23.12
CA GLY A 142 0.86 9.70 23.98
C GLY A 142 1.76 8.58 23.42
N PRO A 143 2.54 7.92 24.29
CA PRO A 143 3.56 6.95 23.87
C PRO A 143 3.03 5.75 23.10
N VAL A 144 1.80 5.32 23.43
CA VAL A 144 1.15 4.19 22.77
C VAL A 144 0.93 4.46 21.29
N LEU A 145 0.53 5.67 20.91
CA LEU A 145 0.36 6.07 19.52
C LEU A 145 1.68 5.92 18.74
N TRP A 146 2.78 6.42 19.29
CA TRP A 146 4.10 6.31 18.66
C TRP A 146 4.52 4.87 18.42
N LEU A 147 4.21 3.99 19.38
CA LEU A 147 4.50 2.56 19.23
C LEU A 147 3.74 1.96 18.04
N TYR A 148 2.43 2.26 17.90
CA TYR A 148 1.64 1.82 16.74
C TYR A 148 2.19 2.34 15.41
N LEU A 149 2.62 3.60 15.37
CA LEU A 149 3.16 4.22 14.16
C LEU A 149 4.51 3.59 13.78
N CYS A 150 5.39 3.36 14.73
CA CYS A 150 6.68 2.70 14.49
C CYS A 150 6.51 1.26 13.99
N VAL A 151 5.64 0.47 14.64
CA VAL A 151 5.35 -0.91 14.21
C VAL A 151 4.75 -0.95 12.81
N SER A 152 3.85 -0.01 12.51
CA SER A 152 3.25 0.07 11.18
C SER A 152 4.26 0.45 10.10
N ALA A 153 5.14 1.42 10.36
CA ALA A 153 6.17 1.84 9.42
C ALA A 153 7.22 0.73 9.18
N THR A 154 7.68 0.05 10.24
CA THR A 154 8.64 -1.05 10.12
C THR A 154 8.05 -2.24 9.38
N SER A 155 6.82 -2.65 9.70
CA SER A 155 6.12 -3.69 8.94
C SER A 155 5.92 -3.29 7.47
N GLY A 156 5.54 -2.03 7.23
CA GLY A 156 5.45 -1.46 5.89
C GLY A 156 6.76 -1.57 5.11
N SER A 157 7.89 -1.26 5.74
CA SER A 157 9.22 -1.40 5.12
C SER A 157 9.52 -2.83 4.72
N ILE A 158 9.27 -3.79 5.61
CA ILE A 158 9.49 -5.24 5.35
C ILE A 158 8.66 -5.70 4.13
N TYR A 159 7.38 -5.36 4.11
CA TYR A 159 6.51 -5.70 2.98
C TYR A 159 6.86 -4.93 1.70
N GLY A 160 7.44 -3.74 1.81
CA GLY A 160 8.01 -3.01 0.68
C GLY A 160 9.16 -3.77 0.01
N VAL A 161 10.05 -4.39 0.81
CA VAL A 161 11.11 -5.26 0.29
C VAL A 161 10.51 -6.48 -0.43
N ILE A 162 9.58 -7.17 0.21
CA ILE A 162 8.90 -8.33 -0.39
C ILE A 162 8.21 -7.94 -1.71
N GLY A 163 7.49 -6.81 -1.71
CA GLY A 163 6.85 -6.27 -2.90
C GLY A 163 7.84 -5.98 -4.03
N SER A 164 9.03 -5.46 -3.72
CA SER A 164 10.06 -5.18 -4.72
C SER A 164 10.60 -6.45 -5.40
N VAL A 165 10.73 -7.54 -4.64
CA VAL A 165 11.13 -8.85 -5.16
C VAL A 165 10.03 -9.43 -6.06
N ILE A 166 8.77 -9.31 -5.65
CA ILE A 166 7.62 -9.75 -6.45
C ILE A 166 7.57 -8.98 -7.78
N VAL A 167 7.70 -7.65 -7.74
CA VAL A 167 7.71 -6.81 -8.95
C VAL A 167 8.85 -7.18 -9.88
N ALA A 168 10.05 -7.48 -9.36
CA ALA A 168 11.18 -7.91 -10.18
C ALA A 168 10.85 -9.15 -11.01
N ARG A 169 10.05 -10.07 -10.48
CA ARG A 169 9.66 -11.32 -11.16
C ARG A 169 8.48 -11.14 -12.13
N ILE A 170 7.55 -10.24 -11.80
CA ILE A 170 6.30 -10.08 -12.58
C ILE A 170 6.47 -9.06 -13.71
N ALA A 171 7.31 -8.06 -13.54
CA ALA A 171 7.47 -6.96 -14.49
C ALA A 171 7.82 -7.37 -15.93
N PRO A 172 8.67 -8.40 -16.17
CA PRO A 172 8.94 -8.86 -17.54
C PRO A 172 7.67 -9.33 -18.28
N ALA A 173 6.69 -9.90 -17.58
CA ALA A 173 5.41 -10.30 -18.18
C ALA A 173 4.59 -9.10 -18.70
N PHE A 174 4.87 -7.90 -18.21
CA PHE A 174 4.27 -6.64 -18.67
C PHE A 174 5.16 -5.87 -19.65
N GLY A 175 6.21 -6.53 -20.20
CA GLY A 175 7.15 -5.94 -21.15
C GLY A 175 8.08 -4.90 -20.51
N ARG A 176 8.34 -5.00 -19.22
CA ARG A 176 9.23 -4.09 -18.48
C ARG A 176 10.48 -4.82 -18.03
N ASN A 177 11.59 -4.54 -18.69
CA ASN A 177 12.91 -5.03 -18.30
C ASN A 177 13.54 -4.01 -17.35
N TYR A 178 13.63 -4.34 -16.07
CA TYR A 178 14.20 -3.48 -15.04
C TYR A 178 15.74 -3.50 -14.97
N GLU A 179 16.42 -4.36 -15.75
CA GLU A 179 17.87 -4.39 -15.78
C GLU A 179 18.49 -3.16 -16.47
N SER A 180 17.73 -2.48 -17.33
CA SER A 180 18.16 -1.26 -18.05
C SER A 180 17.68 0.05 -17.42
N ASP A 181 16.82 0.00 -16.40
CA ASP A 181 16.10 1.17 -15.89
C ASP A 181 16.85 1.93 -14.78
N GLY A 182 18.16 1.76 -14.65
CA GLY A 182 18.97 2.55 -13.72
C GLY A 182 18.98 4.06 -14.03
N GLU A 183 18.77 4.45 -15.28
CA GLU A 183 18.87 5.85 -15.72
C GLU A 183 17.71 6.41 -16.55
N GLU A 184 16.96 5.58 -17.27
CA GLU A 184 15.98 6.09 -18.26
C GLU A 184 14.55 6.36 -17.76
N SER A 185 14.22 6.00 -16.51
CA SER A 185 12.83 5.98 -16.04
C SER A 185 12.22 7.35 -15.71
N TYR A 186 13.02 8.42 -15.71
CA TYR A 186 12.56 9.75 -15.27
C TYR A 186 12.18 10.70 -16.42
N GLU A 187 12.44 10.32 -17.65
CA GLU A 187 12.30 11.25 -18.79
C GLU A 187 10.95 11.19 -19.53
N LYS A 188 10.13 10.17 -19.28
CA LYS A 188 8.89 9.94 -20.07
C LYS A 188 7.59 9.94 -19.25
N VAL A 189 7.43 10.83 -18.26
CA VAL A 189 6.13 11.04 -17.63
C VAL A 189 5.80 12.51 -17.47
#